data_b5f24b6145baa1ed1e30d765b21a33f4
#
_entry.id   b5f24b6145baa1ed1e30d765b21a33f4
#
_cell.length_a   1.000
_cell.length_b   1.000
_cell.length_c   1.000
_cell.angle_alpha   90.00
_cell.angle_beta   90.00
_cell.angle_gamma   90.00
#
_symmetry.space_group_name_H-M   'P 1'
#
loop_
_entity.id
_entity.type
_entity.pdbx_description
1 polymer ?
#
loop_
_entity_poly.entity_id
_entity_poly.type
_entity_poly.pdbx_seq_one_letter_code
_entity_poly.pdbx_strand_id
1 'polypeptide(L)'
;MFFVVYIEKETGEALQIYYADLLPIRIMKILEQTQDSYSIDFFSFPSDNKEKIEVVLNAYNDAQRQKSFAGKRLPTIDELNRKGIMESLSFHVTHVGKEISPNTIPQVMEGKSITLYANIKGNPIGIPVEQHQNITQVTTCQKFDKKIFVNGIEYYNHYLVLHSAFDTKLIIGNCLTMTTPVVADANESSIKTTIHIDVKGTLREQIKGFEFIQAVYANNGYEIENTHISILLKEKHFEEKIQGYSNRLSWLKYILDLLKSMHVKKDLEIENFSEEDEKNLNFLIAAHGKHKPVREEERQLECLQLLKISNISLGVIYIKHTDGYYYMHDYFGEHLESYWKDGDKATRISQFTVMTMADFLKYDNIRLPMIADDFKLLPCSEEIINEANLLMLEMIKAYDKSKNDELLVTAKKINDWLQEHPKLIGREVCIINKYQIKIRKTYLGYSDKAELFSIIEKSENNNYRAGAFILLGEFDEAKKIFDSYGEEQMQEFINYPIYTLYQQSGENLM
;
A
#
# COMPACT_ATOMS: atom_id res chain seq x y z
N MET A 1 -39.32 -23.83 -6.64
CA MET A 1 -40.21 -22.93 -5.85
C MET A 1 -41.38 -23.71 -5.32
N PHE A 2 -41.79 -23.41 -4.11
CA PHE A 2 -42.99 -23.93 -3.49
C PHE A 2 -44.01 -22.79 -3.37
N PHE A 3 -45.27 -23.09 -3.59
CA PHE A 3 -46.35 -22.11 -3.47
C PHE A 3 -47.38 -22.60 -2.46
N VAL A 4 -47.88 -21.69 -1.64
CA VAL A 4 -49.02 -21.87 -0.76
C VAL A 4 -50.10 -20.91 -1.22
N VAL A 5 -51.24 -21.47 -1.54
CA VAL A 5 -52.42 -20.66 -1.99
C VAL A 5 -53.44 -20.62 -0.87
N TYR A 6 -53.76 -19.43 -0.41
CA TYR A 6 -54.84 -19.21 0.52
C TYR A 6 -56.14 -19.04 -0.26
N ILE A 7 -57.08 -19.92 -0.03
CA ILE A 7 -58.36 -20.02 -0.80
C ILE A 7 -59.53 -19.68 0.12
N GLU A 8 -60.44 -18.89 -0.37
CA GLU A 8 -61.71 -18.65 0.30
C GLU A 8 -62.57 -19.92 0.27
N LYS A 9 -63.06 -20.31 1.44
CA LYS A 9 -63.72 -21.61 1.62
C LYS A 9 -65.07 -21.74 0.87
N GLU A 10 -65.77 -20.60 0.71
CA GLU A 10 -67.10 -20.60 0.11
C GLU A 10 -67.08 -20.45 -1.41
N THR A 11 -66.17 -19.67 -1.92
CA THR A 11 -66.09 -19.37 -3.37
C THR A 11 -65.10 -20.19 -4.12
N GLY A 12 -64.08 -20.73 -3.40
CA GLY A 12 -62.94 -21.41 -4.00
C GLY A 12 -61.95 -20.47 -4.68
N GLU A 13 -62.12 -19.16 -4.53
CA GLU A 13 -61.22 -18.17 -5.12
C GLU A 13 -59.90 -18.04 -4.33
N ALA A 14 -58.78 -17.84 -5.03
CA ALA A 14 -57.49 -17.61 -4.42
C ALA A 14 -57.40 -16.18 -3.88
N LEU A 15 -57.34 -16.05 -2.54
CA LEU A 15 -57.22 -14.76 -1.85
C LEU A 15 -55.81 -14.23 -1.84
N GLN A 16 -54.84 -15.13 -1.63
CA GLN A 16 -53.41 -14.79 -1.54
C GLN A 16 -52.54 -15.98 -1.94
N ILE A 17 -51.47 -15.69 -2.63
CA ILE A 17 -50.44 -16.68 -2.98
C ILE A 17 -49.18 -16.31 -2.24
N TYR A 18 -48.55 -17.29 -1.61
CA TYR A 18 -47.22 -17.19 -0.99
C TYR A 18 -46.27 -18.12 -1.70
N TYR A 19 -44.99 -17.76 -1.69
CA TYR A 19 -43.94 -18.59 -2.30
C TYR A 19 -42.73 -18.72 -1.38
N ALA A 20 -41.96 -19.81 -1.57
CA ALA A 20 -40.64 -20.00 -1.03
C ALA A 20 -39.70 -20.54 -2.12
N ASP A 21 -38.53 -19.95 -2.26
CA ASP A 21 -37.48 -20.39 -3.14
C ASP A 21 -36.52 -21.34 -2.38
N LEU A 22 -36.74 -22.62 -2.50
CA LEU A 22 -35.82 -23.62 -1.99
C LEU A 22 -34.71 -23.87 -3.02
N LEU A 23 -33.63 -23.11 -2.91
CA LEU A 23 -32.47 -23.20 -3.79
C LEU A 23 -31.62 -24.43 -3.43
N PRO A 24 -30.84 -24.99 -4.38
CA PRO A 24 -30.07 -26.23 -4.18
C PRO A 24 -29.23 -26.25 -2.90
N ILE A 25 -28.50 -25.19 -2.58
CA ILE A 25 -27.66 -25.11 -1.39
C ILE A 25 -28.53 -25.10 -0.11
N ARG A 26 -29.67 -24.41 -0.11
CA ARG A 26 -30.58 -24.40 1.03
C ARG A 26 -31.21 -25.77 1.27
N ILE A 27 -31.58 -26.46 0.20
CA ILE A 27 -32.07 -27.86 0.28
C ILE A 27 -31.01 -28.77 0.89
N MET A 28 -29.75 -28.70 0.44
CA MET A 28 -28.65 -29.50 0.99
C MET A 28 -28.44 -29.25 2.49
N LYS A 29 -28.44 -27.98 2.91
CA LYS A 29 -28.33 -27.63 4.33
C LYS A 29 -29.50 -28.18 5.18
N ILE A 30 -30.71 -28.23 4.64
CA ILE A 30 -31.85 -28.82 5.30
C ILE A 30 -31.65 -30.36 5.45
N LEU A 31 -31.18 -31.01 4.38
CA LEU A 31 -30.95 -32.44 4.37
C LEU A 31 -29.79 -32.92 5.27
N GLU A 32 -28.83 -32.04 5.53
CA GLU A 32 -27.70 -32.32 6.46
C GLU A 32 -28.12 -32.28 7.94
N GLN A 33 -29.28 -31.68 8.25
CA GLN A 33 -29.79 -31.62 9.61
C GLN A 33 -30.58 -32.88 9.93
N THR A 34 -30.47 -33.38 11.17
CA THR A 34 -31.09 -34.64 11.63
C THR A 34 -32.51 -34.44 12.18
N GLN A 35 -33.21 -33.37 11.78
CA GLN A 35 -34.56 -33.06 12.27
C GLN A 35 -35.64 -33.67 11.37
N ASP A 36 -36.72 -34.14 11.94
CA ASP A 36 -37.86 -34.74 11.21
C ASP A 36 -38.77 -33.69 10.56
N SER A 37 -38.63 -32.40 10.94
CA SER A 37 -39.46 -31.28 10.42
C SER A 37 -38.68 -29.99 10.40
N TYR A 38 -38.99 -29.16 9.41
CA TYR A 38 -38.34 -27.83 9.18
C TYR A 38 -39.37 -26.74 8.97
N SER A 39 -39.15 -25.61 9.58
CA SER A 39 -39.92 -24.40 9.29
C SER A 39 -39.34 -23.68 8.08
N ILE A 40 -40.22 -23.31 7.15
CA ILE A 40 -39.87 -22.56 5.94
C ILE A 40 -40.71 -21.29 5.92
N ASP A 41 -40.04 -20.14 5.78
CA ASP A 41 -40.68 -18.87 5.61
C ASP A 41 -41.19 -18.70 4.19
N PHE A 42 -42.44 -18.29 4.05
CA PHE A 42 -43.10 -17.97 2.79
C PHE A 42 -43.29 -16.47 2.65
N PHE A 43 -43.01 -15.94 1.47
CA PHE A 43 -43.20 -14.54 1.10
C PHE A 43 -44.45 -14.38 0.26
N SER A 44 -45.13 -13.24 0.38
CA SER A 44 -46.26 -12.92 -0.49
C SER A 44 -45.79 -12.92 -1.97
N PHE A 45 -46.49 -13.67 -2.81
CA PHE A 45 -46.22 -13.66 -4.25
C PHE A 45 -46.87 -12.39 -4.83
N PRO A 46 -46.15 -11.65 -5.69
CA PRO A 46 -46.62 -10.39 -6.22
C PRO A 46 -47.96 -10.52 -6.95
N SER A 47 -48.74 -9.46 -6.98
CA SER A 47 -49.91 -9.38 -7.83
C SER A 47 -49.61 -8.95 -9.26
N ASP A 48 -48.59 -8.10 -9.44
CA ASP A 48 -48.16 -7.60 -10.74
C ASP A 48 -47.44 -8.67 -11.57
N ASN A 49 -47.78 -8.75 -12.86
CA ASN A 49 -47.25 -9.79 -13.74
C ASN A 49 -45.77 -9.65 -14.03
N LYS A 50 -45.23 -8.43 -14.10
CA LYS A 50 -43.79 -8.21 -14.33
C LYS A 50 -43.00 -8.67 -13.12
N GLU A 51 -43.43 -8.28 -11.92
CA GLU A 51 -42.83 -8.71 -10.67
C GLU A 51 -42.88 -10.23 -10.47
N LYS A 52 -44.00 -10.89 -10.84
CA LYS A 52 -44.10 -12.36 -10.86
C LYS A 52 -43.03 -13.01 -11.71
N ILE A 53 -42.83 -12.49 -12.92
CA ILE A 53 -41.81 -13.00 -13.86
C ILE A 53 -40.42 -12.79 -13.29
N GLU A 54 -40.12 -11.63 -12.71
CA GLU A 54 -38.83 -11.33 -12.08
C GLU A 54 -38.52 -12.28 -10.93
N VAL A 55 -39.47 -12.54 -10.04
CA VAL A 55 -39.31 -13.51 -8.92
C VAL A 55 -38.98 -14.90 -9.46
N VAL A 56 -39.68 -15.38 -10.45
CA VAL A 56 -39.49 -16.73 -11.01
C VAL A 56 -38.14 -16.81 -11.76
N LEU A 57 -37.78 -15.81 -12.56
CA LEU A 57 -36.53 -15.78 -13.30
C LEU A 57 -35.31 -15.69 -12.36
N ASN A 58 -35.39 -14.88 -11.31
CA ASN A 58 -34.31 -14.78 -10.35
C ASN A 58 -34.09 -16.08 -9.59
N ALA A 59 -35.14 -16.72 -9.13
CA ALA A 59 -35.06 -18.04 -8.47
C ALA A 59 -34.51 -19.11 -9.44
N TYR A 60 -34.90 -19.10 -10.72
CA TYR A 60 -34.37 -19.98 -11.73
C TYR A 60 -32.86 -19.76 -11.95
N ASN A 61 -32.45 -18.52 -12.15
CA ASN A 61 -31.05 -18.16 -12.38
C ASN A 61 -30.17 -18.57 -11.19
N ASP A 62 -30.61 -18.33 -9.96
CA ASP A 62 -29.89 -18.72 -8.77
C ASP A 62 -29.82 -20.25 -8.62
N ALA A 63 -30.89 -20.96 -8.94
CA ALA A 63 -30.89 -22.41 -8.95
C ALA A 63 -29.89 -22.96 -9.97
N GLN A 64 -29.77 -22.39 -11.17
CA GLN A 64 -28.78 -22.77 -12.17
C GLN A 64 -27.34 -22.51 -11.70
N ARG A 65 -27.07 -21.35 -11.07
CA ARG A 65 -25.77 -21.02 -10.50
C ARG A 65 -25.35 -21.99 -9.40
N GLN A 66 -26.28 -22.38 -8.55
CA GLN A 66 -26.02 -23.26 -7.40
C GLN A 66 -25.96 -24.75 -7.77
N LYS A 67 -26.57 -25.18 -8.90
CA LYS A 67 -26.70 -26.59 -9.28
C LYS A 67 -25.36 -27.33 -9.36
N SER A 68 -24.32 -26.69 -9.87
CA SER A 68 -22.98 -27.28 -10.00
C SER A 68 -22.24 -27.46 -8.67
N PHE A 69 -22.71 -26.80 -7.62
CA PHE A 69 -22.15 -26.80 -6.27
C PHE A 69 -22.96 -27.62 -5.26
N ALA A 70 -24.15 -28.10 -5.67
CA ALA A 70 -24.98 -28.94 -4.82
C ALA A 70 -24.22 -30.23 -4.40
N GLY A 71 -24.14 -30.49 -3.10
CA GLY A 71 -23.40 -31.63 -2.53
C GLY A 71 -21.88 -31.51 -2.53
N LYS A 72 -21.32 -30.35 -2.91
CA LYS A 72 -19.88 -30.09 -2.79
C LYS A 72 -19.60 -29.16 -1.60
N ARG A 73 -18.42 -29.31 -0.99
CA ARG A 73 -17.95 -28.33 -0.01
C ARG A 73 -17.77 -26.96 -0.69
N LEU A 74 -18.40 -25.95 -0.12
CA LEU A 74 -18.24 -24.58 -0.56
C LEU A 74 -16.95 -23.99 0.00
N PRO A 75 -16.23 -23.16 -0.75
CA PRO A 75 -15.08 -22.45 -0.23
C PRO A 75 -15.51 -21.38 0.77
N THR A 76 -14.67 -21.10 1.76
CA THR A 76 -14.86 -19.95 2.65
C THR A 76 -14.27 -18.68 2.02
N ILE A 77 -14.74 -17.50 2.47
CA ILE A 77 -14.19 -16.20 2.05
C ILE A 77 -12.69 -16.13 2.37
N ASP A 78 -12.28 -16.62 3.54
CA ASP A 78 -10.88 -16.62 3.98
C ASP A 78 -9.99 -17.53 3.12
N GLU A 79 -10.50 -18.67 2.67
CA GLU A 79 -9.77 -19.55 1.75
C GLU A 79 -9.52 -18.87 0.40
N LEU A 80 -10.51 -18.16 -0.13
CA LEU A 80 -10.41 -17.44 -1.42
C LEU A 80 -9.50 -16.22 -1.32
N ASN A 81 -9.57 -15.49 -0.21
CA ASN A 81 -8.68 -14.35 0.05
C ASN A 81 -7.22 -14.78 0.20
N ARG A 82 -6.94 -15.85 0.94
CA ARG A 82 -5.57 -16.40 1.10
C ARG A 82 -4.98 -16.84 -0.24
N LYS A 83 -5.80 -17.31 -1.17
CA LYS A 83 -5.36 -17.65 -2.53
C LYS A 83 -5.17 -16.44 -3.45
N GLY A 84 -5.61 -15.25 -3.04
CA GLY A 84 -5.50 -14.02 -3.82
C GLY A 84 -6.30 -14.00 -5.13
N ILE A 85 -7.33 -14.86 -5.22
CA ILE A 85 -8.14 -15.03 -6.45
C ILE A 85 -9.51 -14.33 -6.38
N MET A 86 -9.96 -13.89 -5.21
CA MET A 86 -11.25 -13.21 -5.05
C MET A 86 -11.13 -11.73 -5.46
N GLU A 87 -12.05 -11.27 -6.30
CA GLU A 87 -12.15 -9.87 -6.74
C GLU A 87 -13.21 -9.10 -5.94
N SER A 88 -14.36 -9.71 -5.74
CA SER A 88 -15.49 -9.09 -5.02
C SER A 88 -16.48 -10.15 -4.53
N LEU A 89 -17.40 -9.73 -3.68
CA LEU A 89 -18.57 -10.51 -3.29
C LEU A 89 -19.80 -9.92 -3.94
N SER A 90 -20.71 -10.79 -4.39
CA SER A 90 -22.03 -10.42 -4.89
C SER A 90 -23.12 -11.26 -4.22
N PHE A 91 -24.31 -10.74 -4.21
CA PHE A 91 -25.51 -11.44 -3.75
C PHE A 91 -26.70 -11.00 -4.60
N HIS A 92 -27.73 -11.81 -4.61
CA HIS A 92 -28.96 -11.52 -5.33
C HIS A 92 -30.10 -11.50 -4.31
N VAL A 93 -30.90 -10.44 -4.35
CA VAL A 93 -32.10 -10.31 -3.52
C VAL A 93 -33.28 -10.08 -4.43
N THR A 94 -34.28 -10.94 -4.31
CA THR A 94 -35.58 -10.71 -4.92
C THR A 94 -36.40 -9.83 -3.96
N HIS A 95 -36.70 -8.61 -4.38
CA HIS A 95 -37.53 -7.69 -3.65
C HIS A 95 -38.67 -7.17 -4.53
N VAL A 96 -39.83 -7.11 -3.95
CA VAL A 96 -41.06 -6.68 -4.65
C VAL A 96 -41.54 -5.36 -4.03
N GLY A 97 -41.86 -4.38 -4.86
CA GLY A 97 -42.66 -3.22 -4.50
C GLY A 97 -41.92 -1.93 -4.17
N LYS A 98 -40.57 -1.87 -4.16
CA LYS A 98 -39.81 -0.61 -4.02
C LYS A 98 -38.53 -0.69 -4.83
N GLU A 99 -38.08 0.43 -5.37
CA GLU A 99 -36.80 0.56 -6.02
C GLU A 99 -35.70 0.24 -5.01
N ILE A 100 -34.81 -0.70 -5.39
CA ILE A 100 -33.65 -1.06 -4.55
C ILE A 100 -32.60 0.03 -4.72
N SER A 101 -32.32 0.72 -3.62
CA SER A 101 -31.28 1.75 -3.54
C SER A 101 -30.31 1.43 -2.41
N PRO A 102 -29.09 1.97 -2.39
CA PRO A 102 -28.11 1.70 -1.33
C PRO A 102 -28.65 1.91 0.09
N ASN A 103 -29.55 2.87 0.28
CA ASN A 103 -30.16 3.17 1.57
C ASN A 103 -31.32 2.24 1.95
N THR A 104 -31.92 1.54 1.00
CA THR A 104 -33.03 0.60 1.27
C THR A 104 -32.59 -0.86 1.35
N ILE A 105 -31.43 -1.22 0.76
CA ILE A 105 -30.88 -2.60 0.79
C ILE A 105 -30.80 -3.16 2.21
N PRO A 106 -30.24 -2.46 3.23
CA PRO A 106 -30.13 -3.02 4.57
C PRO A 106 -31.47 -3.44 5.17
N GLN A 107 -32.50 -2.61 4.96
CA GLN A 107 -33.87 -2.88 5.44
C GLN A 107 -34.54 -4.04 4.71
N VAL A 108 -34.26 -4.16 3.41
CA VAL A 108 -34.79 -5.26 2.57
C VAL A 108 -34.15 -6.59 2.93
N MET A 109 -32.90 -6.57 3.36
CA MET A 109 -32.09 -7.78 3.65
C MET A 109 -32.22 -8.24 5.11
N GLU A 110 -32.73 -7.41 6.00
CA GLU A 110 -32.88 -7.75 7.42
C GLU A 110 -33.72 -9.00 7.61
N GLY A 111 -33.20 -9.98 8.34
CA GLY A 111 -33.86 -11.26 8.62
C GLY A 111 -33.97 -12.23 7.44
N LYS A 112 -33.39 -11.92 6.26
CA LYS A 112 -33.41 -12.84 5.09
C LYS A 112 -32.19 -13.73 5.02
N SER A 113 -32.39 -14.97 4.57
CA SER A 113 -31.31 -15.88 4.22
C SER A 113 -30.79 -15.52 2.83
N ILE A 114 -29.50 -15.13 2.75
CA ILE A 114 -28.86 -14.66 1.51
C ILE A 114 -27.72 -15.60 1.17
N THR A 115 -27.60 -15.97 -0.11
CA THR A 115 -26.43 -16.65 -0.63
C THR A 115 -25.43 -15.65 -1.17
N LEU A 116 -24.20 -15.64 -0.63
CA LEU A 116 -23.11 -14.85 -1.15
C LEU A 116 -22.36 -15.62 -2.24
N TYR A 117 -21.96 -14.90 -3.27
CA TYR A 117 -21.15 -15.42 -4.39
C TYR A 117 -19.84 -14.67 -4.45
N ALA A 118 -18.72 -15.37 -4.46
CA ALA A 118 -17.41 -14.80 -4.70
C ALA A 118 -17.16 -14.69 -6.21
N ASN A 119 -16.86 -13.49 -6.69
CA ASN A 119 -16.39 -13.25 -8.04
C ASN A 119 -14.88 -13.48 -8.08
N ILE A 120 -14.44 -14.39 -8.95
CA ILE A 120 -13.06 -14.86 -9.02
C ILE A 120 -12.45 -14.40 -10.36
N LYS A 121 -11.18 -14.00 -10.32
CA LYS A 121 -10.41 -13.62 -11.51
C LYS A 121 -10.53 -14.64 -12.63
N GLY A 122 -10.95 -14.19 -13.80
CA GLY A 122 -11.10 -15.03 -15.00
C GLY A 122 -12.31 -15.95 -15.02
N ASN A 123 -13.21 -15.89 -14.02
CA ASN A 123 -14.46 -16.65 -14.01
C ASN A 123 -15.67 -15.69 -14.13
N PRO A 124 -16.47 -15.77 -15.19
CA PRO A 124 -17.63 -14.88 -15.37
C PRO A 124 -18.81 -15.21 -14.43
N ILE A 125 -18.76 -16.34 -13.73
CA ILE A 125 -19.85 -16.80 -12.84
C ILE A 125 -19.35 -16.81 -11.40
N GLY A 126 -20.05 -16.08 -10.51
CA GLY A 126 -19.76 -16.09 -9.08
C GLY A 126 -19.92 -17.49 -8.47
N ILE A 127 -18.98 -17.86 -7.61
CA ILE A 127 -19.00 -19.14 -6.89
C ILE A 127 -19.66 -18.93 -5.53
N PRO A 128 -20.70 -19.72 -5.16
CA PRO A 128 -21.31 -19.62 -3.84
C PRO A 128 -20.30 -19.94 -2.75
N VAL A 129 -20.29 -19.14 -1.68
CA VAL A 129 -19.37 -19.33 -0.55
C VAL A 129 -20.11 -19.85 0.68
N GLU A 130 -19.38 -20.59 1.51
CA GLU A 130 -19.91 -21.10 2.77
C GLU A 130 -20.08 -19.93 3.75
N GLN A 131 -21.29 -19.81 4.32
CA GLN A 131 -21.59 -18.88 5.39
C GLN A 131 -21.61 -19.61 6.72
N HIS A 132 -20.73 -19.24 7.63
CA HIS A 132 -20.71 -19.79 8.98
C HIS A 132 -21.71 -19.15 9.93
N GLN A 133 -22.32 -18.02 9.57
CA GLN A 133 -23.27 -17.28 10.39
C GLN A 133 -24.43 -16.71 9.55
N ASN A 134 -25.60 -16.60 10.14
CA ASN A 134 -26.69 -15.84 9.55
C ASN A 134 -26.28 -14.35 9.48
N ILE A 135 -26.60 -13.70 8.38
CA ILE A 135 -26.40 -12.26 8.24
C ILE A 135 -27.37 -11.58 9.20
N THR A 136 -26.86 -11.05 10.31
CA THR A 136 -27.64 -10.36 11.32
C THR A 136 -27.77 -8.87 11.04
N GLN A 137 -26.79 -8.31 10.29
CA GLN A 137 -26.78 -6.89 9.93
C GLN A 137 -26.14 -6.70 8.55
N VAL A 138 -26.76 -5.86 7.73
CA VAL A 138 -26.22 -5.42 6.44
C VAL A 138 -25.95 -3.93 6.51
N THR A 139 -24.78 -3.53 6.06
CA THR A 139 -24.42 -2.13 5.87
C THR A 139 -23.99 -1.92 4.43
N THR A 140 -24.62 -0.99 3.72
CA THR A 140 -24.15 -0.56 2.40
C THR A 140 -23.21 0.62 2.56
N CYS A 141 -22.17 0.66 1.71
CA CYS A 141 -21.23 1.76 1.66
C CYS A 141 -21.30 2.42 0.28
N GLN A 142 -21.54 3.70 0.25
CA GLN A 142 -21.56 4.50 -0.97
C GLN A 142 -20.51 5.59 -0.87
N LYS A 143 -19.63 5.67 -1.88
CA LYS A 143 -18.63 6.74 -2.02
C LYS A 143 -19.21 7.85 -2.89
N PHE A 144 -19.08 9.09 -2.42
CA PHE A 144 -19.45 10.29 -3.16
C PHE A 144 -18.18 11.08 -3.47
N ASP A 145 -17.81 11.17 -4.74
CA ASP A 145 -16.65 11.94 -5.21
C ASP A 145 -17.02 13.43 -5.30
N LYS A 146 -17.26 14.05 -4.14
CA LYS A 146 -17.59 15.46 -3.97
C LYS A 146 -16.62 16.11 -3.02
N LYS A 147 -16.15 17.31 -3.40
CA LYS A 147 -15.16 18.06 -2.64
C LYS A 147 -15.77 18.66 -1.37
N ILE A 148 -14.95 18.64 -0.31
CA ILE A 148 -15.32 19.18 1.00
C ILE A 148 -14.39 20.34 1.30
N PHE A 149 -15.00 21.51 1.56
CA PHE A 149 -14.32 22.75 1.85
C PHE A 149 -14.63 23.26 3.25
N VAL A 150 -13.71 24.03 3.81
CA VAL A 150 -13.97 24.91 4.95
C VAL A 150 -13.32 26.24 4.64
N ASN A 151 -14.11 27.30 4.64
CA ASN A 151 -13.67 28.64 4.31
C ASN A 151 -12.85 28.71 3.01
N GLY A 152 -13.32 28.05 1.95
CA GLY A 152 -12.70 28.03 0.62
C GLY A 152 -11.47 27.11 0.48
N ILE A 153 -11.01 26.47 1.57
CA ILE A 153 -9.89 25.51 1.54
C ILE A 153 -10.44 24.10 1.33
N GLU A 154 -9.96 23.40 0.29
CA GLU A 154 -10.31 22.00 0.04
C GLU A 154 -9.56 21.08 1.01
N TYR A 155 -10.30 20.33 1.83
CA TYR A 155 -9.74 19.32 2.73
C TYR A 155 -9.86 17.91 2.18
N TYR A 156 -11.01 17.53 1.62
CA TYR A 156 -11.25 16.19 1.09
C TYR A 156 -11.94 16.27 -0.27
N ASN A 157 -11.71 15.26 -1.12
CA ASN A 157 -12.28 15.15 -2.45
C ASN A 157 -13.42 14.14 -2.54
N HIS A 158 -13.74 13.48 -1.45
CA HIS A 158 -14.83 12.53 -1.33
C HIS A 158 -15.25 12.35 0.12
N TYR A 159 -16.43 11.77 0.30
CA TYR A 159 -16.92 11.25 1.59
C TYR A 159 -17.64 9.91 1.38
N LEU A 160 -17.81 9.17 2.47
CA LEU A 160 -18.54 7.90 2.47
C LEU A 160 -19.86 8.05 3.20
N VAL A 161 -20.88 7.36 2.70
CA VAL A 161 -22.16 7.20 3.40
C VAL A 161 -22.40 5.72 3.64
N LEU A 162 -22.53 5.34 4.89
CA LEU A 162 -22.91 4.00 5.30
C LEU A 162 -24.39 4.01 5.69
N HIS A 163 -25.18 3.12 5.09
CA HIS A 163 -26.56 2.90 5.48
C HIS A 163 -26.69 1.53 6.13
N SER A 164 -27.26 1.51 7.33
CA SER A 164 -27.70 0.30 8.02
C SER A 164 -29.24 0.31 8.19
N ALA A 165 -29.80 -0.77 8.74
CA ALA A 165 -31.22 -0.79 9.07
C ALA A 165 -31.59 0.24 10.15
N PHE A 166 -30.63 0.67 10.97
CA PHE A 166 -30.85 1.49 12.16
C PHE A 166 -30.34 2.92 12.04
N ASP A 167 -29.30 3.14 11.23
CA ASP A 167 -28.65 4.44 11.10
C ASP A 167 -28.07 4.70 9.72
N THR A 168 -27.84 5.97 9.43
CA THR A 168 -27.04 6.44 8.32
C THR A 168 -25.83 7.17 8.87
N LYS A 169 -24.61 6.78 8.43
CA LYS A 169 -23.37 7.41 8.83
C LYS A 169 -22.72 8.12 7.64
N LEU A 170 -22.45 9.40 7.80
CA LEU A 170 -21.62 10.18 6.89
C LEU A 170 -20.21 10.24 7.47
N ILE A 171 -19.22 9.80 6.69
CA ILE A 171 -17.82 9.73 7.11
C ILE A 171 -16.99 10.64 6.22
N ILE A 172 -16.30 11.59 6.83
CA ILE A 172 -15.39 12.51 6.16
C ILE A 172 -13.96 12.23 6.60
N GLY A 173 -13.13 11.81 5.65
CA GLY A 173 -11.75 11.40 5.94
C GLY A 173 -11.69 10.35 7.05
N ASN A 174 -10.59 10.35 7.79
CA ASN A 174 -10.38 9.47 8.95
C ASN A 174 -10.65 10.20 10.27
N CYS A 175 -11.54 11.21 10.28
CA CYS A 175 -11.63 12.11 11.43
C CYS A 175 -13.04 12.48 11.88
N LEU A 176 -14.04 12.49 11.00
CA LEU A 176 -15.40 12.93 11.32
C LEU A 176 -16.44 11.90 10.88
N THR A 177 -17.24 11.42 11.81
CA THR A 177 -18.40 10.57 11.54
C THR A 177 -19.66 11.23 12.11
N MET A 178 -20.66 11.41 11.26
CA MET A 178 -21.98 11.91 11.64
C MET A 178 -22.97 10.76 11.51
N THR A 179 -23.60 10.38 12.62
CA THR A 179 -24.57 9.26 12.67
C THR A 179 -25.97 9.81 12.89
N THR A 180 -26.85 9.53 11.94
CA THR A 180 -28.27 9.90 11.99
C THR A 180 -29.12 8.64 12.08
N PRO A 181 -29.95 8.43 13.13
CA PRO A 181 -30.78 7.26 13.23
C PRO A 181 -31.85 7.26 12.14
N VAL A 182 -32.24 6.07 11.68
CA VAL A 182 -33.40 5.87 10.81
C VAL A 182 -34.65 5.88 11.68
N VAL A 183 -35.49 6.91 11.56
CA VAL A 183 -36.72 7.05 12.32
C VAL A 183 -37.88 6.41 11.54
N ALA A 184 -38.57 5.44 12.15
CA ALA A 184 -39.68 4.74 11.51
C ALA A 184 -40.99 5.63 11.41
N ASP A 185 -41.13 6.63 12.28
CA ASP A 185 -42.29 7.51 12.31
C ASP A 185 -41.93 8.96 11.97
N ALA A 186 -42.53 9.48 10.90
CA ALA A 186 -42.28 10.82 10.35
C ALA A 186 -42.76 11.99 11.26
N ASN A 187 -43.23 11.73 12.49
CA ASN A 187 -43.78 12.73 13.38
C ASN A 187 -42.81 13.25 14.47
N GLU A 188 -41.58 12.77 14.53
CA GLU A 188 -40.59 13.36 15.44
C GLU A 188 -40.00 14.64 14.87
N SER A 189 -40.30 15.75 15.53
CA SER A 189 -39.93 17.12 15.15
C SER A 189 -38.42 17.45 15.27
N SER A 190 -37.56 16.51 15.66
CA SER A 190 -36.11 16.69 15.70
C SER A 190 -35.36 15.36 15.61
N ILE A 191 -34.79 15.08 14.45
CA ILE A 191 -33.83 13.99 14.28
C ILE A 191 -32.49 14.46 14.90
N LYS A 192 -32.01 13.76 15.92
CA LYS A 192 -30.71 14.05 16.54
C LYS A 192 -29.59 13.32 15.80
N THR A 193 -28.71 14.09 15.20
CA THR A 193 -27.46 13.56 14.63
C THR A 193 -26.34 13.55 15.68
N THR A 194 -25.71 12.41 15.89
CA THR A 194 -24.54 12.29 16.77
C THR A 194 -23.28 12.52 15.96
N ILE A 195 -22.37 13.34 16.50
CA ILE A 195 -21.08 13.63 15.88
C ILE A 195 -20.00 12.91 16.67
N HIS A 196 -19.23 12.09 15.98
CA HIS A 196 -18.07 11.41 16.53
C HIS A 196 -16.81 11.90 15.83
N ILE A 197 -15.83 12.34 16.61
CA ILE A 197 -14.51 12.79 16.14
C ILE A 197 -13.49 11.80 16.65
N ASP A 198 -12.83 11.10 15.71
CA ASP A 198 -11.80 10.12 15.98
C ASP A 198 -10.78 10.17 14.83
N VAL A 199 -9.66 10.88 15.08
CA VAL A 199 -8.65 11.14 14.06
C VAL A 199 -7.65 9.99 14.03
N LYS A 200 -7.65 9.25 12.92
CA LYS A 200 -6.86 8.03 12.71
C LYS A 200 -5.96 8.11 11.47
N GLY A 201 -5.13 7.07 11.31
CA GLY A 201 -4.29 6.88 10.14
C GLY A 201 -2.84 7.32 10.36
N THR A 202 -2.17 7.62 9.26
CA THR A 202 -0.76 8.02 9.23
C THR A 202 -0.54 9.42 9.82
N LEU A 203 0.73 9.80 10.01
CA LEU A 203 1.10 11.12 10.55
C LEU A 203 0.46 12.27 9.76
N ARG A 204 0.54 12.22 8.41
CA ARG A 204 -0.01 13.29 7.56
C ARG A 204 -1.53 13.27 7.54
N GLU A 205 -2.15 12.09 7.57
CA GLU A 205 -3.60 11.96 7.66
C GLU A 205 -4.14 12.50 8.98
N GLN A 206 -3.48 12.22 10.10
CA GLN A 206 -3.86 12.78 11.40
C GLN A 206 -3.69 14.30 11.45
N ILE A 207 -2.59 14.84 10.91
CA ILE A 207 -2.39 16.30 10.81
C ILE A 207 -3.56 16.92 10.04
N LYS A 208 -3.87 16.39 8.85
CA LYS A 208 -4.97 16.86 8.01
C LYS A 208 -6.33 16.76 8.72
N GLY A 209 -6.57 15.65 9.43
CA GLY A 209 -7.80 15.44 10.20
C GLY A 209 -7.97 16.48 11.30
N PHE A 210 -6.93 16.74 12.11
CA PHE A 210 -7.00 17.75 13.17
C PHE A 210 -7.14 19.17 12.60
N GLU A 211 -6.46 19.51 11.49
CA GLU A 211 -6.62 20.79 10.80
C GLU A 211 -8.06 20.97 10.31
N PHE A 212 -8.65 19.95 9.71
CA PHE A 212 -10.04 19.96 9.28
C PHE A 212 -10.99 20.19 10.46
N ILE A 213 -10.86 19.43 11.54
CA ILE A 213 -11.74 19.58 12.73
C ILE A 213 -11.63 20.98 13.35
N GLN A 214 -10.42 21.54 13.43
CA GLN A 214 -10.23 22.91 13.92
C GLN A 214 -10.90 23.94 13.00
N ALA A 215 -10.75 23.77 11.68
CA ALA A 215 -11.39 24.65 10.70
C ALA A 215 -12.93 24.55 10.78
N VAL A 216 -13.49 23.34 10.87
CA VAL A 216 -14.93 23.12 11.05
C VAL A 216 -15.45 23.79 12.33
N TYR A 217 -14.70 23.69 13.43
CA TYR A 217 -15.06 24.33 14.69
C TYR A 217 -15.06 25.87 14.57
N ALA A 218 -13.99 26.44 13.97
CA ALA A 218 -13.85 27.88 13.82
C ALA A 218 -14.92 28.50 12.90
N ASN A 219 -15.39 27.75 11.88
CA ASN A 219 -16.37 28.21 10.90
C ASN A 219 -17.79 27.71 11.16
N ASN A 220 -18.05 27.01 12.28
CA ASN A 220 -19.32 26.37 12.64
C ASN A 220 -19.90 25.48 11.54
N GLY A 221 -19.04 24.80 10.78
CA GLY A 221 -19.46 23.90 9.71
C GLY A 221 -18.46 23.73 8.59
N TYR A 222 -18.88 23.06 7.54
CA TYR A 222 -18.12 22.80 6.32
C TYR A 222 -19.05 22.86 5.10
N GLU A 223 -18.50 22.85 3.91
CA GLU A 223 -19.23 22.91 2.65
C GLU A 223 -18.97 21.63 1.85
N ILE A 224 -20.04 21.03 1.30
CA ILE A 224 -19.94 20.00 0.26
C ILE A 224 -20.32 20.68 -1.05
N GLU A 225 -19.34 20.83 -1.96
CA GLU A 225 -19.47 21.65 -3.17
C GLU A 225 -19.90 23.08 -2.78
N ASN A 226 -21.17 23.45 -3.03
CA ASN A 226 -21.72 24.77 -2.74
C ASN A 226 -22.77 24.75 -1.60
N THR A 227 -22.92 23.62 -0.91
CA THR A 227 -23.90 23.46 0.16
C THR A 227 -23.22 23.54 1.51
N HIS A 228 -23.56 24.53 2.31
CA HIS A 228 -23.06 24.68 3.67
C HIS A 228 -23.77 23.73 4.64
N ILE A 229 -23.01 22.95 5.40
CA ILE A 229 -23.48 22.05 6.46
C ILE A 229 -23.07 22.68 7.80
N SER A 230 -24.04 23.22 8.50
CA SER A 230 -23.78 23.81 9.82
C SER A 230 -23.63 22.75 10.89
N ILE A 231 -22.57 22.86 11.68
CA ILE A 231 -22.30 22.02 12.85
C ILE A 231 -22.14 22.93 14.07
N LEU A 232 -23.03 22.78 15.04
CA LEU A 232 -22.93 23.52 16.30
C LEU A 232 -22.20 22.67 17.34
N LEU A 233 -20.88 22.87 17.46
CA LEU A 233 -20.02 22.19 18.42
C LEU A 233 -19.82 23.03 19.70
N LYS A 234 -20.86 23.73 20.18
CA LYS A 234 -20.77 24.73 21.27
C LYS A 234 -20.97 24.17 22.69
N GLU A 235 -20.70 22.92 22.93
CA GLU A 235 -20.71 22.40 24.30
C GLU A 235 -19.41 22.80 25.01
N LYS A 236 -19.50 23.24 26.28
CA LYS A 236 -18.35 23.69 27.11
C LYS A 236 -17.20 22.67 27.17
N HIS A 237 -17.55 21.36 27.14
CA HIS A 237 -16.56 20.28 27.06
C HIS A 237 -15.85 20.17 25.69
N PHE A 238 -16.38 20.78 24.65
CA PHE A 238 -15.77 20.71 23.32
C PHE A 238 -14.62 21.71 23.18
N GLU A 239 -14.68 22.86 23.86
CA GLU A 239 -13.57 23.83 23.88
C GLU A 239 -12.29 23.23 24.49
N GLU A 240 -12.41 22.46 25.58
CA GLU A 240 -11.27 21.75 26.19
C GLU A 240 -10.70 20.68 25.23
N LYS A 241 -11.57 19.96 24.50
CA LYS A 241 -11.12 19.00 23.47
C LYS A 241 -10.39 19.67 22.32
N ILE A 242 -10.87 20.81 21.83
CA ILE A 242 -10.22 21.56 20.76
C ILE A 242 -8.83 22.02 21.19
N GLN A 243 -8.65 22.48 22.45
CA GLN A 243 -7.32 22.80 22.96
C GLN A 243 -6.40 21.56 23.00
N GLY A 244 -6.92 20.40 23.40
CA GLY A 244 -6.21 19.13 23.32
C GLY A 244 -5.80 18.77 21.90
N TYR A 245 -6.69 18.97 20.92
CA TYR A 245 -6.40 18.75 19.49
C TYR A 245 -5.35 19.72 18.98
N SER A 246 -5.35 20.97 19.41
CA SER A 246 -4.32 21.96 19.04
C SER A 246 -2.93 21.55 19.52
N ASN A 247 -2.83 21.07 20.76
CA ASN A 247 -1.57 20.56 21.32
C ASN A 247 -1.10 19.31 20.55
N ARG A 248 -2.01 18.39 20.27
CA ARG A 248 -1.70 17.18 19.50
C ARG A 248 -1.24 17.53 18.08
N LEU A 249 -1.92 18.44 17.40
CA LEU A 249 -1.55 18.90 16.06
C LEU A 249 -0.16 19.54 16.04
N SER A 250 0.15 20.37 17.02
CA SER A 250 1.47 20.99 17.14
C SER A 250 2.57 19.96 17.31
N TRP A 251 2.33 18.93 18.13
CA TRP A 251 3.25 17.81 18.31
C TRP A 251 3.43 16.98 17.05
N LEU A 252 2.33 16.65 16.31
CA LEU A 252 2.41 15.91 15.06
C LEU A 252 3.18 16.70 13.98
N LYS A 253 2.95 18.01 13.88
CA LYS A 253 3.70 18.89 12.95
C LYS A 253 5.19 18.91 13.30
N TYR A 254 5.54 18.98 14.58
CA TYR A 254 6.93 18.91 15.00
C TYR A 254 7.61 17.60 14.57
N ILE A 255 6.92 16.44 14.72
CA ILE A 255 7.44 15.16 14.22
C ILE A 255 7.61 15.17 12.71
N LEU A 256 6.61 15.69 11.98
CA LEU A 256 6.69 15.77 10.52
C LEU A 256 7.89 16.61 10.08
N ASP A 257 8.14 17.74 10.73
CA ASP A 257 9.26 18.62 10.40
C ASP A 257 10.61 17.99 10.80
N LEU A 258 10.65 17.24 11.90
CA LEU A 258 11.82 16.46 12.30
C LEU A 258 12.17 15.40 11.26
N LEU A 259 11.18 14.62 10.78
CA LEU A 259 11.38 13.62 9.74
C LEU A 259 11.78 14.26 8.39
N LYS A 260 11.19 15.41 8.04
CA LYS A 260 11.59 16.18 6.85
C LYS A 260 13.03 16.68 6.94
N SER A 261 13.50 17.11 8.12
CA SER A 261 14.90 17.54 8.30
C SER A 261 15.88 16.40 8.04
N MET A 262 15.46 15.16 8.28
CA MET A 262 16.18 13.93 7.93
C MET A 262 15.81 13.39 6.53
N HIS A 263 15.17 14.19 5.67
CA HIS A 263 14.82 13.84 4.29
C HIS A 263 13.88 12.63 4.10
N VAL A 264 13.17 12.22 5.15
CA VAL A 264 12.20 11.13 5.08
C VAL A 264 10.98 11.59 4.28
N LYS A 265 10.74 10.92 3.14
CA LYS A 265 9.57 11.15 2.26
C LYS A 265 8.36 10.30 2.64
N LYS A 266 8.62 9.12 3.20
CA LYS A 266 7.62 8.13 3.61
C LYS A 266 6.77 8.66 4.75
N ASP A 267 5.47 8.37 4.72
CA ASP A 267 4.57 8.78 5.80
C ASP A 267 4.68 7.81 6.98
N LEU A 268 4.67 8.33 8.19
CA LEU A 268 4.83 7.54 9.41
C LEU A 268 3.47 6.94 9.83
N GLU A 269 3.43 5.63 10.00
CA GLU A 269 2.29 4.91 10.57
C GLU A 269 2.33 5.04 12.10
N ILE A 270 1.43 5.86 12.66
CA ILE A 270 1.42 6.18 14.10
C ILE A 270 0.23 5.58 14.86
N GLU A 271 -0.72 4.98 14.17
CA GLU A 271 -1.97 4.49 14.78
C GLU A 271 -1.73 3.29 15.70
N ASN A 272 -0.78 2.42 15.35
CA ASN A 272 -0.50 1.18 16.06
C ASN A 272 0.95 1.11 16.56
N PHE A 273 1.44 2.19 17.18
CA PHE A 273 2.78 2.19 17.75
C PHE A 273 2.92 1.13 18.84
N SER A 274 3.99 0.35 18.78
CA SER A 274 4.46 -0.45 19.89
C SER A 274 5.16 0.42 20.96
N GLU A 275 5.36 -0.10 22.14
CA GLU A 275 6.15 0.57 23.17
C GLU A 275 7.59 0.89 22.71
N GLU A 276 8.15 0.03 21.83
CA GLU A 276 9.46 0.25 21.22
C GLU A 276 9.44 1.41 20.22
N ASP A 277 8.38 1.53 19.40
CA ASP A 277 8.22 2.64 18.46
C ASP A 277 8.11 3.97 19.18
N GLU A 278 7.33 4.04 20.27
CA GLU A 278 7.22 5.23 21.12
C GLU A 278 8.57 5.59 21.76
N LYS A 279 9.30 4.59 22.27
CA LYS A 279 10.63 4.79 22.86
C LYS A 279 11.61 5.33 21.81
N ASN A 280 11.63 4.75 20.62
CA ASN A 280 12.52 5.15 19.55
C ASN A 280 12.17 6.54 18.98
N LEU A 281 10.88 6.88 18.86
CA LEU A 281 10.46 8.23 18.49
C LEU A 281 10.87 9.27 19.55
N ASN A 282 10.65 8.99 20.82
CA ASN A 282 11.06 9.87 21.92
C ASN A 282 12.58 10.03 21.96
N PHE A 283 13.33 8.98 21.67
CA PHE A 283 14.78 9.02 21.54
C PHE A 283 15.20 9.92 20.37
N LEU A 284 14.59 9.77 19.18
CA LEU A 284 14.83 10.62 18.01
C LEU A 284 14.59 12.10 18.35
N ILE A 285 13.47 12.40 18.99
CA ILE A 285 13.12 13.76 19.43
C ILE A 285 14.17 14.33 20.38
N ALA A 286 14.65 13.52 21.32
CA ALA A 286 15.63 13.97 22.31
C ALA A 286 17.02 14.15 21.67
N ALA A 287 17.50 13.14 20.94
CA ALA A 287 18.87 13.10 20.43
C ALA A 287 19.06 14.01 19.21
N HIS A 288 18.17 13.95 18.21
CA HIS A 288 18.27 14.77 17.00
C HIS A 288 17.52 16.10 17.14
N GLY A 289 16.24 16.05 17.54
CA GLY A 289 15.41 17.26 17.62
C GLY A 289 15.82 18.27 18.69
N LYS A 290 16.37 17.81 19.82
CA LYS A 290 16.79 18.66 20.95
C LYS A 290 18.31 18.63 21.21
N HIS A 291 19.08 17.99 20.33
CA HIS A 291 20.54 17.83 20.41
C HIS A 291 21.03 17.39 21.82
N LYS A 292 20.33 16.41 22.42
CA LYS A 292 20.78 15.85 23.70
C LYS A 292 21.85 14.79 23.47
N PRO A 293 22.89 14.76 24.32
CA PRO A 293 23.93 13.74 24.23
C PRO A 293 23.37 12.35 24.52
N VAL A 294 23.97 11.36 23.85
CA VAL A 294 23.65 9.94 23.97
C VAL A 294 24.67 9.28 24.91
N ARG A 295 24.23 8.33 25.73
CA ARG A 295 25.12 7.59 26.64
C ARG A 295 25.92 6.54 25.84
N GLU A 296 27.24 6.50 26.11
CA GLU A 296 28.19 5.60 25.42
C GLU A 296 27.83 4.12 25.57
N GLU A 297 27.34 3.74 26.77
CA GLU A 297 27.09 2.33 27.14
C GLU A 297 25.94 1.66 26.36
N GLU A 298 25.13 2.43 25.65
CA GLU A 298 23.89 1.94 25.03
C GLU A 298 23.99 1.77 23.51
N ARG A 299 25.13 2.13 22.87
CA ARG A 299 25.21 2.22 21.39
C ARG A 299 26.58 1.79 20.85
N GLN A 300 26.56 1.21 19.62
CA GLN A 300 27.79 1.11 18.83
C GLN A 300 28.15 2.49 18.31
N LEU A 301 29.38 2.90 18.52
CA LEU A 301 29.84 4.24 18.21
C LEU A 301 30.50 4.29 16.83
N GLU A 302 30.41 5.43 16.17
CA GLU A 302 31.13 5.75 14.93
C GLU A 302 30.88 4.75 13.76
N CYS A 303 29.70 4.13 13.72
CA CYS A 303 29.26 3.30 12.61
C CYS A 303 27.79 3.54 12.27
N LEU A 304 27.39 3.19 11.03
CA LEU A 304 25.99 3.25 10.58
C LEU A 304 25.12 2.31 11.42
N GLN A 305 24.10 2.87 12.04
CA GLN A 305 23.11 2.12 12.81
C GLN A 305 21.69 2.33 12.31
N LEU A 306 20.84 1.34 12.55
CA LEU A 306 19.43 1.42 12.29
C LEU A 306 18.67 1.94 13.50
N LEU A 307 17.94 3.05 13.31
CA LEU A 307 16.87 3.48 14.22
C LEU A 307 15.53 3.22 13.52
N LYS A 308 14.77 2.24 14.01
CA LYS A 308 13.47 1.88 13.44
C LYS A 308 12.35 2.50 14.26
N ILE A 309 11.37 3.11 13.57
CA ILE A 309 10.16 3.68 14.17
C ILE A 309 8.99 3.25 13.29
N SER A 310 8.23 2.27 13.74
CA SER A 310 7.13 1.66 12.99
C SER A 310 7.56 1.25 11.56
N ASN A 311 7.00 1.86 10.56
CA ASN A 311 7.30 1.60 9.15
C ASN A 311 8.51 2.39 8.61
N ILE A 312 9.15 3.26 9.41
CA ILE A 312 10.31 4.07 9.00
C ILE A 312 11.60 3.49 9.56
N SER A 313 12.62 3.44 8.72
CA SER A 313 13.98 2.98 9.05
C SER A 313 14.98 4.09 8.78
N LEU A 314 15.63 4.60 9.82
CA LEU A 314 16.60 5.69 9.73
C LEU A 314 18.03 5.16 9.88
N GLY A 315 18.92 5.59 8.98
CA GLY A 315 20.36 5.40 9.14
C GLY A 315 20.92 6.55 9.98
N VAL A 316 21.46 6.22 11.14
CA VAL A 316 22.05 7.20 12.09
C VAL A 316 23.44 6.80 12.49
N ILE A 317 24.23 7.76 12.97
CA ILE A 317 25.56 7.55 13.52
C ILE A 317 25.73 8.38 14.80
N TYR A 318 26.55 7.89 15.73
CA TYR A 318 26.87 8.59 16.98
C TYR A 318 28.32 9.03 16.95
N ILE A 319 28.56 10.35 16.96
CA ILE A 319 29.88 10.95 16.82
C ILE A 319 30.25 11.65 18.12
N LYS A 320 31.51 11.47 18.56
CA LYS A 320 32.06 12.16 19.73
C LYS A 320 32.40 13.58 19.35
N HIS A 321 31.85 14.54 20.11
CA HIS A 321 32.14 15.96 19.97
C HIS A 321 33.29 16.40 20.87
N THR A 322 33.74 17.63 20.70
CA THR A 322 34.83 18.24 21.45
C THR A 322 34.55 18.38 22.94
N ASP A 323 33.29 18.36 23.36
CA ASP A 323 32.84 18.35 24.76
C ASP A 323 32.95 16.98 25.44
N GLY A 324 33.36 15.96 24.68
CA GLY A 324 33.54 14.58 25.12
C GLY A 324 32.28 13.71 25.09
N TYR A 325 31.14 14.26 24.72
CA TYR A 325 29.89 13.54 24.60
C TYR A 325 29.62 13.05 23.18
N TYR A 326 28.80 12.00 23.05
CA TYR A 326 28.33 11.51 21.77
C TYR A 326 26.99 12.14 21.38
N TYR A 327 26.87 12.51 20.11
CA TYR A 327 25.63 13.07 19.54
C TYR A 327 25.17 12.24 18.37
N MET A 328 23.86 12.13 18.19
CA MET A 328 23.27 11.45 17.06
C MET A 328 23.24 12.38 15.84
N HIS A 329 23.76 11.89 14.73
CA HIS A 329 23.72 12.54 13.43
C HIS A 329 22.92 11.71 12.43
N ASP A 330 22.30 12.37 11.45
CA ASP A 330 21.78 11.74 10.27
C ASP A 330 22.94 11.27 9.41
N TYR A 331 23.09 9.94 9.27
CA TYR A 331 24.21 9.36 8.49
C TYR A 331 24.24 9.85 7.03
N PHE A 332 23.09 10.18 6.48
CA PHE A 332 22.95 10.67 5.10
C PHE A 332 22.78 12.19 5.02
N GLY A 333 22.83 12.89 6.12
CA GLY A 333 22.58 14.34 6.23
C GLY A 333 23.79 15.21 5.95
N GLU A 334 24.98 14.71 6.24
CA GLU A 334 26.25 15.47 6.21
C GLU A 334 27.37 14.62 5.63
N HIS A 335 28.42 15.28 5.08
CA HIS A 335 29.66 14.59 4.71
C HIS A 335 30.47 14.31 5.95
N LEU A 336 30.61 13.02 6.28
CA LEU A 336 31.38 12.55 7.40
C LEU A 336 32.77 12.13 6.94
N GLU A 337 33.80 12.51 7.68
CA GLU A 337 35.15 12.02 7.40
C GLU A 337 35.29 10.57 7.83
N SER A 338 35.48 9.68 6.87
CA SER A 338 35.67 8.25 7.08
C SER A 338 37.07 7.83 6.66
N TYR A 339 37.66 6.92 7.41
CA TYR A 339 38.99 6.46 7.17
C TYR A 339 39.09 4.94 7.23
N TRP A 340 39.74 4.36 6.23
CA TRP A 340 40.21 2.99 6.29
C TRP A 340 41.57 2.98 6.98
N LYS A 341 41.76 2.16 8.00
CA LYS A 341 43.05 1.96 8.69
C LYS A 341 43.61 0.61 8.36
N ASP A 342 44.85 0.63 7.82
CA ASP A 342 45.69 -0.55 7.62
C ASP A 342 47.02 -0.32 8.34
N GLY A 343 47.14 -0.92 9.55
CA GLY A 343 48.19 -0.61 10.50
C GLY A 343 48.20 0.88 10.89
N ASP A 344 49.33 1.56 10.67
CA ASP A 344 49.53 2.99 10.97
C ASP A 344 49.07 3.90 9.81
N LYS A 345 48.67 3.34 8.65
CA LYS A 345 48.22 4.10 7.48
C LYS A 345 46.71 4.31 7.56
N ALA A 346 46.28 5.57 7.55
CA ALA A 346 44.86 5.94 7.42
C ALA A 346 44.62 6.52 6.03
N THR A 347 43.73 5.90 5.24
CA THR A 347 43.29 6.38 3.94
C THR A 347 41.89 6.92 4.05
N ARG A 348 41.64 8.15 3.62
CA ARG A 348 40.31 8.74 3.59
C ARG A 348 39.45 8.03 2.52
N ILE A 349 38.28 7.57 2.92
CA ILE A 349 37.32 6.88 2.05
C ILE A 349 35.95 7.57 2.11
N SER A 350 35.03 7.21 1.20
CA SER A 350 33.64 7.62 1.32
C SER A 350 32.94 6.91 2.48
N GLN A 351 32.15 7.65 3.26
CA GLN A 351 31.28 7.03 4.26
C GLN A 351 30.31 6.01 3.67
N PHE A 352 30.02 6.10 2.38
CA PHE A 352 29.08 5.23 1.68
C PHE A 352 29.71 3.95 1.10
N THR A 353 31.02 3.79 1.15
CA THR A 353 31.76 2.65 0.58
C THR A 353 31.24 1.30 1.06
N VAL A 354 30.79 1.20 2.30
CA VAL A 354 30.29 -0.05 2.90
C VAL A 354 28.82 -0.36 2.58
N MET A 355 28.12 0.52 1.88
CA MET A 355 26.69 0.34 1.58
C MET A 355 26.48 -0.72 0.50
N THR A 356 25.48 -1.55 0.74
CA THR A 356 25.04 -2.63 -0.15
C THR A 356 23.67 -2.31 -0.77
N MET A 357 23.24 -3.13 -1.74
CA MET A 357 21.89 -3.10 -2.26
C MET A 357 20.83 -3.12 -1.13
N ALA A 358 21.05 -3.94 -0.10
CA ALA A 358 20.12 -4.06 1.02
C ALA A 358 19.98 -2.75 1.81
N ASP A 359 21.07 -2.00 1.97
CA ASP A 359 21.04 -0.72 2.67
C ASP A 359 20.25 0.34 1.89
N PHE A 360 20.41 0.40 0.55
CA PHE A 360 19.63 1.28 -0.32
C PHE A 360 18.12 0.98 -0.29
N LEU A 361 17.73 -0.24 0.01
CA LEU A 361 16.32 -0.66 0.16
C LEU A 361 15.79 -0.50 1.57
N LYS A 362 16.66 -0.38 2.55
CA LYS A 362 16.33 -0.42 3.98
C LYS A 362 16.08 0.95 4.58
N TYR A 363 16.93 1.94 4.26
CA TYR A 363 16.88 3.23 4.95
C TYR A 363 16.01 4.24 4.20
N ASP A 364 15.09 4.91 4.92
CA ASP A 364 14.13 5.87 4.38
C ASP A 364 14.67 7.32 4.34
N ASN A 365 15.85 7.60 4.94
CA ASN A 365 16.49 8.92 4.97
C ASN A 365 17.70 9.07 4.02
N ILE A 366 17.87 8.15 3.05
CA ILE A 366 19.00 8.22 2.11
C ILE A 366 18.90 9.45 1.20
N ARG A 367 19.97 10.23 1.16
CA ARG A 367 20.16 11.36 0.24
C ARG A 367 21.05 10.95 -0.94
N LEU A 368 20.44 10.29 -1.93
CA LEU A 368 21.15 9.76 -3.09
C LEU A 368 22.06 10.78 -3.80
N PRO A 369 21.68 12.05 -4.06
CA PRO A 369 22.57 13.02 -4.70
C PRO A 369 23.87 13.25 -3.94
N MET A 370 23.85 13.24 -2.61
CA MET A 370 25.02 13.47 -1.75
C MET A 370 26.07 12.38 -1.93
N ILE A 371 25.64 11.13 -2.22
CA ILE A 371 26.55 10.00 -2.41
C ILE A 371 27.49 10.25 -3.61
N ALA A 372 26.95 10.72 -4.74
CA ALA A 372 27.75 11.01 -5.90
C ALA A 372 28.70 12.22 -5.69
N ASP A 373 28.29 13.19 -4.87
CA ASP A 373 29.09 14.37 -4.60
C ASP A 373 30.23 14.08 -3.61
N ASP A 374 30.03 13.11 -2.68
CA ASP A 374 31.05 12.70 -1.70
C ASP A 374 32.32 12.18 -2.36
N PHE A 375 32.19 11.33 -3.39
CA PHE A 375 33.35 10.80 -4.14
C PHE A 375 34.19 11.89 -4.80
N LYS A 376 33.59 13.00 -5.23
CA LYS A 376 34.29 14.13 -5.85
C LYS A 376 35.16 14.90 -4.85
N LEU A 377 34.88 14.77 -3.55
CA LEU A 377 35.64 15.42 -2.48
C LEU A 377 36.87 14.60 -2.04
N LEU A 378 36.98 13.35 -2.52
CA LEU A 378 38.04 12.45 -2.12
C LEU A 378 39.27 12.57 -3.05
N PRO A 379 40.48 12.28 -2.56
CA PRO A 379 41.67 12.15 -3.42
C PRO A 379 41.46 11.00 -4.41
N CYS A 380 41.69 11.27 -5.67
CA CYS A 380 41.55 10.25 -6.71
C CYS A 380 42.64 9.21 -6.62
N SER A 381 42.27 7.98 -6.23
CA SER A 381 43.15 6.81 -6.22
C SER A 381 42.44 5.61 -6.85
N GLU A 382 43.17 4.55 -7.17
CA GLU A 382 42.64 3.32 -7.75
C GLU A 382 41.60 2.68 -6.78
N GLU A 383 41.90 2.68 -5.50
CA GLU A 383 41.00 2.17 -4.45
C GLU A 383 39.65 2.92 -4.44
N ILE A 384 39.69 4.25 -4.39
CA ILE A 384 38.49 5.10 -4.37
C ILE A 384 37.63 4.93 -5.63
N ILE A 385 38.29 4.81 -6.78
CA ILE A 385 37.62 4.58 -8.07
C ILE A 385 36.94 3.21 -8.10
N ASN A 386 37.59 2.17 -7.58
CA ASN A 386 37.02 0.83 -7.49
C ASN A 386 35.83 0.79 -6.52
N GLU A 387 35.93 1.42 -5.37
CA GLU A 387 34.84 1.53 -4.40
C GLU A 387 33.63 2.27 -4.97
N ALA A 388 33.83 3.38 -5.67
CA ALA A 388 32.76 4.12 -6.33
C ALA A 388 32.06 3.27 -7.39
N ASN A 389 32.82 2.49 -8.17
CA ASN A 389 32.28 1.55 -9.15
C ASN A 389 31.45 0.46 -8.49
N LEU A 390 31.93 -0.17 -7.42
CA LEU A 390 31.19 -1.20 -6.68
C LEU A 390 29.90 -0.63 -6.08
N LEU A 391 29.96 0.53 -5.44
CA LEU A 391 28.78 1.18 -4.89
C LEU A 391 27.74 1.51 -5.96
N MET A 392 28.18 2.00 -7.12
CA MET A 392 27.29 2.26 -8.26
C MET A 392 26.60 0.98 -8.72
N LEU A 393 27.31 -0.17 -8.78
CA LEU A 393 26.70 -1.45 -9.13
C LEU A 393 25.66 -1.91 -8.09
N GLU A 394 25.89 -1.66 -6.79
CA GLU A 394 24.90 -1.91 -5.74
C GLU A 394 23.66 -1.03 -5.90
N MET A 395 23.81 0.23 -6.33
CA MET A 395 22.66 1.10 -6.66
C MET A 395 21.84 0.57 -7.83
N ILE A 396 22.49 0.03 -8.87
CA ILE A 396 21.80 -0.58 -10.02
C ILE A 396 21.01 -1.82 -9.57
N LYS A 397 21.60 -2.68 -8.72
CA LYS A 397 20.87 -3.82 -8.11
C LYS A 397 19.68 -3.37 -7.29
N ALA A 398 19.83 -2.31 -6.50
CA ALA A 398 18.75 -1.74 -5.70
C ALA A 398 17.63 -1.18 -6.58
N TYR A 399 17.96 -0.52 -7.70
CA TYR A 399 16.99 -0.11 -8.71
C TYR A 399 16.22 -1.30 -9.30
N ASP A 400 16.90 -2.39 -9.65
CA ASP A 400 16.27 -3.57 -10.23
C ASP A 400 15.17 -4.14 -9.30
N LYS A 401 15.33 -3.99 -7.99
CA LYS A 401 14.35 -4.40 -6.96
C LYS A 401 13.26 -3.36 -6.67
N SER A 402 13.64 -2.09 -6.51
CA SER A 402 12.73 -1.03 -6.01
C SER A 402 12.07 -0.22 -7.13
N LYS A 403 12.66 -0.21 -8.32
CA LYS A 403 12.31 0.68 -9.44
C LYS A 403 12.39 2.18 -9.09
N ASN A 404 13.16 2.54 -8.07
CA ASN A 404 13.41 3.94 -7.71
C ASN A 404 14.38 4.60 -8.69
N ASP A 405 13.87 5.50 -9.51
CA ASP A 405 14.61 6.18 -10.58
C ASP A 405 15.79 7.02 -10.08
N GLU A 406 15.70 7.57 -8.86
CA GLU A 406 16.78 8.37 -8.26
C GLU A 406 18.08 7.56 -8.12
N LEU A 407 17.98 6.23 -7.93
CA LEU A 407 19.15 5.33 -7.88
C LEU A 407 19.92 5.30 -9.22
N LEU A 408 19.21 5.15 -10.35
CA LEU A 408 19.87 5.18 -11.67
C LEU A 408 20.43 6.57 -12.02
N VAL A 409 19.74 7.64 -11.61
CA VAL A 409 20.24 9.02 -11.80
C VAL A 409 21.56 9.20 -11.05
N THR A 410 21.64 8.71 -9.81
CA THR A 410 22.83 8.81 -8.99
C THR A 410 23.94 7.88 -9.51
N ALA A 411 23.62 6.64 -9.86
CA ALA A 411 24.55 5.71 -10.50
C ALA A 411 25.16 6.30 -11.79
N LYS A 412 24.32 6.98 -12.60
CA LYS A 412 24.82 7.67 -13.79
C LYS A 412 25.81 8.77 -13.43
N LYS A 413 25.54 9.61 -12.42
CA LYS A 413 26.48 10.66 -11.99
C LYS A 413 27.82 10.11 -11.52
N ILE A 414 27.81 8.99 -10.80
CA ILE A 414 29.03 8.30 -10.39
C ILE A 414 29.78 7.77 -11.64
N ASN A 415 29.08 7.12 -12.57
CA ASN A 415 29.70 6.63 -13.80
C ASN A 415 30.27 7.76 -14.66
N ASP A 416 29.59 8.90 -14.75
CA ASP A 416 30.07 10.08 -15.48
C ASP A 416 31.39 10.59 -14.86
N TRP A 417 31.47 10.63 -13.51
CA TRP A 417 32.72 10.97 -12.81
C TRP A 417 33.82 9.93 -13.01
N LEU A 418 33.50 8.63 -12.98
CA LEU A 418 34.47 7.55 -13.27
C LEU A 418 35.07 7.67 -14.67
N GLN A 419 34.29 8.12 -15.67
CA GLN A 419 34.77 8.34 -17.04
C GLN A 419 35.82 9.44 -17.16
N GLU A 420 35.92 10.36 -16.19
CA GLU A 420 36.94 11.39 -16.12
C GLU A 420 38.33 10.80 -15.74
N HIS A 421 38.36 9.53 -15.24
CA HIS A 421 39.56 8.86 -14.74
C HIS A 421 39.89 7.54 -15.49
N PRO A 422 39.95 7.52 -16.83
CA PRO A 422 40.01 6.30 -17.63
C PRO A 422 41.33 5.49 -17.46
N LYS A 423 42.34 6.10 -16.85
CA LYS A 423 43.62 5.41 -16.54
C LYS A 423 43.53 4.53 -15.30
N LEU A 424 42.53 4.76 -14.43
CA LEU A 424 42.38 4.05 -13.16
C LEU A 424 41.31 2.95 -13.22
N ILE A 425 40.26 3.10 -14.05
CA ILE A 425 39.19 2.11 -14.09
C ILE A 425 39.07 1.35 -15.41
N GLY A 426 39.64 1.87 -16.50
CA GLY A 426 39.42 1.31 -17.83
C GLY A 426 38.16 1.84 -18.51
N ARG A 427 38.27 2.10 -19.82
CA ARG A 427 37.19 2.70 -20.60
C ARG A 427 36.00 1.76 -20.79
N GLU A 428 36.26 0.46 -20.99
CA GLU A 428 35.24 -0.55 -21.25
C GLU A 428 34.23 -0.70 -20.08
N VAL A 429 34.75 -0.69 -18.83
CA VAL A 429 33.86 -0.75 -17.61
C VAL A 429 32.88 0.39 -17.63
N CYS A 430 33.34 1.62 -17.85
CA CYS A 430 32.49 2.79 -17.87
C CYS A 430 31.43 2.75 -18.99
N ILE A 431 31.81 2.20 -20.18
CA ILE A 431 30.89 2.04 -21.31
C ILE A 431 29.80 1.00 -20.97
N ILE A 432 30.19 -0.15 -20.44
CA ILE A 432 29.23 -1.19 -20.01
C ILE A 432 28.29 -0.63 -18.94
N ASN A 433 28.81 0.07 -17.94
CA ASN A 433 28.01 0.69 -16.89
C ASN A 433 27.04 1.75 -17.43
N LYS A 434 27.50 2.62 -18.32
CA LYS A 434 26.67 3.62 -19.01
C LYS A 434 25.48 2.96 -19.70
N TYR A 435 25.70 1.88 -20.42
CA TYR A 435 24.65 1.26 -21.21
C TYR A 435 23.74 0.34 -20.39
N GLN A 436 24.26 -0.33 -19.35
CA GLN A 436 23.38 -1.07 -18.43
C GLN A 436 22.46 -0.15 -17.61
N ILE A 437 22.88 1.08 -17.30
CA ILE A 437 22.01 2.11 -16.70
C ILE A 437 20.97 2.58 -17.73
N LYS A 438 21.40 2.88 -18.96
CA LYS A 438 20.55 3.41 -20.02
C LYS A 438 19.43 2.43 -20.41
N ILE A 439 19.76 1.15 -20.62
CA ILE A 439 18.81 0.15 -21.11
C ILE A 439 17.66 -0.13 -20.12
N ARG A 440 17.87 0.14 -18.84
CA ARG A 440 16.82 0.01 -17.80
C ARG A 440 15.71 1.07 -17.91
N LYS A 441 15.94 2.12 -18.71
CA LYS A 441 14.99 3.22 -18.90
C LYS A 441 14.57 3.41 -20.35
N THR A 442 15.48 3.17 -21.28
CA THR A 442 15.27 3.41 -22.70
C THR A 442 15.98 2.33 -23.51
N TYR A 443 15.79 2.33 -24.81
CA TYR A 443 16.54 1.46 -25.73
C TYR A 443 17.89 2.07 -26.14
N LEU A 444 18.79 1.21 -26.61
CA LEU A 444 20.10 1.61 -27.17
C LEU A 444 19.94 2.03 -28.62
N GLY A 445 20.46 3.20 -28.98
CA GLY A 445 20.52 3.70 -30.34
C GLY A 445 21.68 3.09 -31.15
N TYR A 446 21.79 3.43 -32.43
CA TYR A 446 22.83 2.93 -33.31
C TYR A 446 24.25 3.27 -32.83
N SER A 447 24.46 4.50 -32.36
CA SER A 447 25.77 4.93 -31.80
C SER A 447 26.16 4.13 -30.56
N ASP A 448 25.18 3.85 -29.67
CA ASP A 448 25.42 3.05 -28.46
C ASP A 448 25.83 1.62 -28.80
N LYS A 449 25.15 1.02 -29.79
CA LYS A 449 25.46 -0.33 -30.27
C LYS A 449 26.84 -0.39 -30.93
N ALA A 450 27.22 0.65 -31.67
CA ALA A 450 28.57 0.71 -32.29
C ALA A 450 29.70 0.73 -31.24
N GLU A 451 29.51 1.45 -30.11
CA GLU A 451 30.48 1.41 -29.00
C GLU A 451 30.59 0.02 -28.37
N LEU A 452 29.46 -0.70 -28.22
CA LEU A 452 29.44 -2.07 -27.68
C LEU A 452 30.10 -3.07 -28.65
N PHE A 453 29.85 -2.95 -29.95
CA PHE A 453 30.56 -3.78 -30.97
C PHE A 453 32.09 -3.56 -30.91
N SER A 454 32.54 -2.32 -30.70
CA SER A 454 33.95 -2.04 -30.55
C SER A 454 34.56 -2.74 -29.31
N ILE A 455 33.82 -2.93 -28.22
CA ILE A 455 34.29 -3.73 -27.08
C ILE A 455 34.41 -5.21 -27.45
N ILE A 456 33.40 -5.76 -28.14
CA ILE A 456 33.42 -7.16 -28.58
C ILE A 456 34.64 -7.48 -29.45
N GLU A 457 34.99 -6.56 -30.36
CA GLU A 457 36.07 -6.74 -31.31
C GLU A 457 37.46 -6.54 -30.68
N LYS A 458 37.59 -5.61 -29.72
CA LYS A 458 38.91 -5.14 -29.26
C LYS A 458 39.32 -5.61 -27.86
N SER A 459 38.29 -5.95 -27.01
CA SER A 459 38.58 -6.34 -25.64
C SER A 459 39.04 -7.78 -25.55
N GLU A 460 40.14 -8.02 -24.82
CA GLU A 460 40.58 -9.34 -24.43
C GLU A 460 39.89 -9.87 -23.19
N ASN A 461 39.16 -9.01 -22.46
CA ASN A 461 38.46 -9.37 -21.26
C ASN A 461 37.07 -9.96 -21.56
N ASN A 462 36.92 -11.24 -21.26
CA ASN A 462 35.66 -11.97 -21.49
C ASN A 462 34.49 -11.41 -20.73
N ASN A 463 34.67 -10.84 -19.51
CA ASN A 463 33.57 -10.22 -18.75
C ASN A 463 32.98 -9.00 -19.49
N TYR A 464 33.84 -8.19 -20.12
CA TYR A 464 33.37 -7.02 -20.89
C TYR A 464 32.69 -7.43 -22.18
N ARG A 465 33.23 -8.45 -22.88
CA ARG A 465 32.62 -9.01 -24.09
C ARG A 465 31.24 -9.62 -23.79
N ALA A 466 31.13 -10.42 -22.73
CA ALA A 466 29.86 -10.99 -22.29
C ALA A 466 28.85 -9.90 -21.94
N GLY A 467 29.27 -8.86 -21.20
CA GLY A 467 28.45 -7.70 -20.89
C GLY A 467 27.94 -6.96 -22.14
N ALA A 468 28.82 -6.76 -23.14
CA ALA A 468 28.45 -6.11 -24.39
C ALA A 468 27.45 -6.96 -25.20
N PHE A 469 27.61 -8.28 -25.27
CA PHE A 469 26.65 -9.18 -25.92
C PHE A 469 25.28 -9.14 -25.23
N ILE A 470 25.23 -9.16 -23.88
CA ILE A 470 23.96 -9.03 -23.12
C ILE A 470 23.26 -7.72 -23.46
N LEU A 471 24.00 -6.59 -23.49
CA LEU A 471 23.41 -5.28 -23.81
C LEU A 471 22.91 -5.16 -25.25
N LEU A 472 23.50 -5.91 -26.17
CA LEU A 472 23.05 -5.99 -27.58
C LEU A 472 21.85 -6.95 -27.77
N GLY A 473 21.53 -7.78 -26.76
CA GLY A 473 20.51 -8.82 -26.85
C GLY A 473 21.02 -10.12 -27.50
N GLU A 474 22.33 -10.27 -27.70
CA GLU A 474 22.98 -11.44 -28.29
C GLU A 474 23.29 -12.49 -27.20
N PHE A 475 22.25 -13.04 -26.60
CA PHE A 475 22.34 -13.89 -25.41
C PHE A 475 23.04 -15.23 -25.67
N ASP A 476 22.91 -15.79 -26.89
CA ASP A 476 23.59 -17.02 -27.25
C ASP A 476 25.14 -16.85 -27.34
N GLU A 477 25.58 -15.68 -27.77
CA GLU A 477 27.01 -15.35 -27.80
C GLU A 477 27.56 -15.12 -26.37
N ALA A 478 26.78 -14.45 -25.51
CA ALA A 478 27.11 -14.34 -24.07
C ALA A 478 27.23 -15.73 -23.42
N LYS A 479 26.28 -16.64 -23.73
CA LYS A 479 26.30 -18.01 -23.20
C LYS A 479 27.55 -18.78 -23.59
N LYS A 480 28.02 -18.68 -24.85
CA LYS A 480 29.29 -19.32 -25.29
C LYS A 480 30.46 -18.88 -24.44
N ILE A 481 30.51 -17.61 -24.03
CA ILE A 481 31.51 -17.10 -23.13
C ILE A 481 31.35 -17.73 -21.73
N PHE A 482 30.15 -17.77 -21.19
CA PHE A 482 29.87 -18.38 -19.88
C PHE A 482 30.20 -19.87 -19.83
N ASP A 483 29.99 -20.61 -20.93
CA ASP A 483 30.36 -22.03 -21.04
C ASP A 483 31.89 -22.24 -20.97
N SER A 484 32.69 -21.18 -21.15
CA SER A 484 34.14 -21.21 -21.00
C SER A 484 34.63 -20.82 -19.59
N TYR A 485 33.74 -20.34 -18.71
CA TYR A 485 34.09 -19.89 -17.35
C TYR A 485 34.29 -21.09 -16.42
N GLY A 486 35.23 -20.95 -15.48
CA GLY A 486 35.24 -21.78 -14.27
C GLY A 486 34.19 -21.37 -13.28
N GLU A 487 33.92 -22.21 -12.27
CA GLU A 487 32.91 -21.95 -11.24
C GLU A 487 33.13 -20.62 -10.54
N GLU A 488 34.33 -20.28 -10.16
CA GLU A 488 34.67 -19.05 -9.44
C GLU A 488 34.40 -17.81 -10.30
N GLN A 489 34.81 -17.82 -11.56
CA GLN A 489 34.58 -16.70 -12.49
C GLN A 489 33.11 -16.51 -12.80
N MET A 490 32.35 -17.61 -12.92
CA MET A 490 30.92 -17.54 -13.12
C MET A 490 30.20 -17.00 -11.88
N GLN A 491 30.60 -17.42 -10.67
CA GLN A 491 30.05 -16.90 -9.42
C GLN A 491 30.32 -15.39 -9.26
N GLU A 492 31.49 -14.92 -9.66
CA GLU A 492 31.78 -13.50 -9.68
C GLU A 492 30.86 -12.75 -10.66
N PHE A 493 30.71 -13.24 -11.90
CA PHE A 493 29.93 -12.58 -12.94
C PHE A 493 28.45 -12.51 -12.60
N ILE A 494 27.88 -13.55 -11.97
CA ILE A 494 26.49 -13.58 -11.49
C ILE A 494 26.20 -12.42 -10.52
N ASN A 495 27.17 -11.98 -9.76
CA ASN A 495 27.04 -10.87 -8.82
C ASN A 495 26.96 -9.48 -9.48
N TYR A 496 27.28 -9.35 -10.76
CA TYR A 496 27.14 -8.09 -11.45
C TYR A 496 25.68 -7.84 -11.90
N PRO A 497 25.16 -6.60 -11.78
CA PRO A 497 23.76 -6.30 -12.13
C PRO A 497 23.44 -6.49 -13.63
N ILE A 498 24.45 -6.56 -14.49
CA ILE A 498 24.26 -6.86 -15.90
C ILE A 498 23.75 -8.29 -16.12
N TYR A 499 24.08 -9.23 -15.24
CA TYR A 499 23.59 -10.60 -15.31
C TYR A 499 22.06 -10.70 -15.10
N THR A 500 21.47 -9.78 -14.36
CA THR A 500 20.01 -9.70 -14.22
C THR A 500 19.31 -9.48 -15.57
N LEU A 501 19.93 -8.71 -16.48
CA LEU A 501 19.40 -8.51 -17.84
C LEU A 501 19.43 -9.80 -18.67
N TYR A 502 20.45 -10.63 -18.47
CA TYR A 502 20.56 -11.94 -19.10
C TYR A 502 19.49 -12.91 -18.59
N GLN A 503 19.25 -12.96 -17.27
CA GLN A 503 18.23 -13.82 -16.67
C GLN A 503 16.80 -13.45 -17.13
N GLN A 504 16.46 -12.17 -17.19
CA GLN A 504 15.15 -11.69 -17.63
C GLN A 504 14.83 -12.06 -19.08
N SER A 505 15.85 -12.24 -19.94
CA SER A 505 15.64 -12.69 -21.32
C SER A 505 15.25 -14.17 -21.41
N GLY A 506 15.76 -15.01 -20.51
CA GLY A 506 15.42 -16.43 -20.42
C GLY A 506 13.98 -16.68 -19.96
N GLU A 507 13.45 -15.83 -19.08
CA GLU A 507 12.07 -15.92 -18.61
C GLU A 507 11.04 -15.47 -19.68
N ASN A 508 11.44 -14.62 -20.62
CA ASN A 508 10.58 -14.18 -21.75
C ASN A 508 10.55 -15.16 -22.93
N LEU A 509 11.36 -16.21 -22.90
CA LEU A 509 11.47 -17.24 -23.95
C LEU A 509 10.81 -18.57 -23.55
N MET A 510 10.25 -18.70 -22.35
CA MET A 510 9.43 -19.80 -21.87
C MET A 510 7.97 -19.38 -21.77
#